data_961680480d247bffd3b092519e747829
#
_entry.id   961680480d247bffd3b092519e747829
#
_cell.length_a   1.000
_cell.length_b   1.000
_cell.length_c   1.000
_cell.angle_alpha   90.00
_cell.angle_beta   90.00
_cell.angle_gamma   90.00
#
_symmetry.space_group_name_H-M   'P 1'
#
loop_
_entity.id
_entity.type
_entity.pdbx_description
1 polymer ?
#
loop_
_entity_poly.entity_id
_entity_poly.type
_entity_poly.pdbx_seq_one_letter_code
_entity_poly.pdbx_strand_id
1 'polypeptide(L)'
;MWIPRTLNERSDFNSNLNEYNHYDFCLTRDAFAQIEQRFGPHSIDRFASDISHQLPRYNTKYFSPRAEALDAFSLNWAGDNNYLFPPPSLAGRAMYHASVWGADITIMYMQWFSRPYMQFLRKYESEGKLLDSVYLGHADRVLEYRDSLSCANSRYQHLPRGHVYASRLKFGWLMHDGRWIAV
;
A
#
# COMPACT_ATOMS: atom_id res chain seq x y z
N MET A 1 3.43 33.34 23.84
CA MET A 1 2.33 33.83 22.95
C MET A 1 1.72 32.61 22.32
N TRP A 2 0.44 32.32 22.60
CA TRP A 2 -0.28 31.19 22.01
C TRP A 2 -0.67 31.55 20.56
N ILE A 3 -0.30 30.71 19.58
CA ILE A 3 -0.63 30.91 18.16
C ILE A 3 -1.84 30.02 17.86
N PRO A 4 -2.96 30.58 17.37
CA PRO A 4 -4.13 29.78 16.97
C PRO A 4 -3.76 28.74 15.90
N ARG A 5 -4.39 27.56 15.96
CA ARG A 5 -4.15 26.41 15.06
C ARG A 5 -4.27 26.78 13.58
N THR A 6 -5.14 27.73 13.24
CA THR A 6 -5.34 28.28 11.89
C THR A 6 -4.14 29.04 11.31
N LEU A 7 -3.20 29.47 12.15
CA LEU A 7 -1.97 30.18 11.73
C LEU A 7 -0.74 29.23 11.74
N ASN A 8 -0.92 27.98 12.11
CA ASN A 8 0.15 27.00 12.23
C ASN A 8 0.25 26.04 11.02
N GLU A 9 -0.46 26.37 9.93
CA GLU A 9 -0.50 25.55 8.69
C GLU A 9 0.90 25.23 8.14
N ARG A 10 1.86 26.13 8.33
CA ARG A 10 3.24 25.94 7.88
C ARG A 10 4.02 24.92 8.70
N SER A 11 3.74 24.80 10.00
CA SER A 11 4.36 23.79 10.87
C SER A 11 3.73 22.44 10.66
N ASP A 12 2.41 22.38 10.47
CA ASP A 12 1.68 21.15 10.15
C ASP A 12 2.04 20.63 8.77
N PHE A 13 2.25 21.53 7.80
CA PHE A 13 2.75 21.16 6.46
C PHE A 13 4.18 20.61 6.52
N ASN A 14 5.08 21.24 7.29
CA ASN A 14 6.46 20.78 7.41
C ASN A 14 6.58 19.48 8.23
N SER A 15 5.76 19.25 9.25
CA SER A 15 5.73 18.00 9.99
C SER A 15 5.13 16.86 9.16
N ASN A 16 4.12 17.16 8.35
CA ASN A 16 3.54 16.21 7.42
C ASN A 16 4.49 15.87 6.26
N LEU A 17 5.29 16.82 5.76
CA LEU A 17 6.34 16.55 4.79
C LEU A 17 7.40 15.58 5.33
N ASN A 18 7.78 15.72 6.60
CA ASN A 18 8.74 14.81 7.23
C ASN A 18 8.16 13.40 7.43
N GLU A 19 6.88 13.26 7.77
CA GLU A 19 6.20 11.95 7.81
C GLU A 19 6.02 11.35 6.41
N TYR A 20 5.77 12.17 5.40
CA TYR A 20 5.63 11.76 4.01
C TYR A 20 6.90 11.09 3.48
N ASN A 21 8.05 11.69 3.78
CA ASN A 21 9.34 11.22 3.27
C ASN A 21 9.83 9.90 3.90
N HIS A 22 9.33 9.52 5.07
CA HIS A 22 9.79 8.30 5.76
C HIS A 22 9.28 6.99 5.15
N TYR A 23 8.16 7.02 4.41
CA TYR A 23 7.51 5.83 3.86
C TYR A 23 7.27 5.92 2.35
N ASP A 24 7.88 6.89 1.66
CA ASP A 24 7.66 7.11 0.23
C ASP A 24 8.68 6.32 -0.63
N PHE A 25 9.01 5.12 -0.19
CA PHE A 25 9.72 4.16 -0.99
C PHE A 25 8.75 3.29 -1.79
N CYS A 26 9.21 2.80 -2.92
CA CYS A 26 8.45 1.89 -3.77
C CYS A 26 9.30 0.69 -4.18
N LEU A 27 8.69 -0.26 -4.87
CA LEU A 27 9.43 -1.35 -5.49
C LEU A 27 10.30 -0.81 -6.64
N THR A 28 11.47 -1.41 -6.81
CA THR A 28 12.26 -1.24 -8.04
C THR A 28 11.46 -1.72 -9.25
N ARG A 29 11.80 -1.24 -10.43
CA ARG A 29 11.09 -1.62 -11.67
C ARG A 29 11.10 -3.12 -11.92
N ASP A 30 12.21 -3.80 -11.63
CA ASP A 30 12.34 -5.25 -11.83
C ASP A 30 11.46 -6.03 -10.85
N ALA A 31 11.42 -5.61 -9.58
CA ALA A 31 10.56 -6.23 -8.58
C ALA A 31 9.07 -6.01 -8.89
N PHE A 32 8.69 -4.83 -9.37
CA PHE A 32 7.33 -4.55 -9.81
C PHE A 32 6.96 -5.38 -11.06
N ALA A 33 7.84 -5.47 -12.06
CA ALA A 33 7.62 -6.27 -13.26
C ALA A 33 7.41 -7.75 -12.93
N GLN A 34 8.13 -8.29 -11.94
CA GLN A 34 7.92 -9.65 -11.45
C GLN A 34 6.50 -9.86 -10.89
N ILE A 35 5.97 -8.87 -10.16
CA ILE A 35 4.61 -8.91 -9.63
C ILE A 35 3.58 -8.79 -10.74
N GLU A 36 3.79 -7.88 -11.69
CA GLU A 36 2.90 -7.72 -12.85
C GLU A 36 2.83 -9.00 -13.69
N GLN A 37 3.95 -9.67 -13.90
CA GLN A 37 3.98 -10.94 -14.62
C GLN A 37 3.20 -12.04 -13.91
N ARG A 38 3.21 -12.06 -12.56
CA ARG A 38 2.60 -13.12 -11.76
C ARG A 38 1.14 -12.87 -11.41
N PHE A 39 0.78 -11.65 -11.04
CA PHE A 39 -0.52 -11.27 -10.48
C PHE A 39 -1.26 -10.19 -11.27
N GLY A 40 -0.60 -9.59 -12.26
CA GLY A 40 -1.14 -8.51 -13.08
C GLY A 40 -2.08 -8.95 -14.21
N PRO A 41 -2.49 -8.02 -15.05
CA PRO A 41 -2.18 -6.60 -14.93
C PRO A 41 -2.96 -5.95 -13.79
N HIS A 42 -2.28 -5.14 -12.98
CA HIS A 42 -2.95 -4.34 -11.95
C HIS A 42 -3.53 -3.07 -12.57
N SER A 43 -4.67 -2.63 -12.04
CA SER A 43 -5.40 -1.47 -12.58
C SER A 43 -5.16 -0.18 -11.83
N ILE A 44 -4.81 -0.26 -10.53
CA ILE A 44 -4.64 0.91 -9.67
C ILE A 44 -3.67 0.65 -8.51
N ASP A 45 -2.88 1.68 -8.17
CA ASP A 45 -2.02 1.72 -6.98
C ASP A 45 -2.71 2.50 -5.86
N ARG A 46 -3.10 1.81 -4.79
CA ARG A 46 -3.92 2.41 -3.72
C ARG A 46 -3.14 3.22 -2.69
N PHE A 47 -1.83 2.99 -2.58
CA PHE A 47 -1.02 3.61 -1.53
C PHE A 47 0.25 4.23 -2.12
N ALA A 48 0.07 5.28 -2.89
CA ALA A 48 1.15 5.93 -3.61
C ALA A 48 1.25 7.43 -3.35
N SER A 49 2.28 8.02 -3.88
CA SER A 49 2.47 9.45 -4.06
C SER A 49 2.71 9.77 -5.53
N ASP A 50 2.82 11.05 -5.85
CA ASP A 50 3.20 11.52 -7.19
C ASP A 50 4.59 11.03 -7.63
N ILE A 51 5.39 10.54 -6.69
CA ILE A 51 6.77 10.12 -6.93
C ILE A 51 6.87 8.59 -6.90
N SER A 52 6.18 7.94 -5.97
CA SER A 52 6.31 6.50 -5.70
C SER A 52 5.33 5.61 -6.48
N HIS A 53 4.32 6.19 -7.17
CA HIS A 53 3.31 5.39 -7.87
C HIS A 53 3.93 4.44 -8.91
N GLN A 54 3.40 3.23 -8.97
CA GLN A 54 3.80 2.20 -9.92
C GLN A 54 2.90 2.18 -11.16
N LEU A 55 1.66 2.66 -11.03
CA LEU A 55 0.63 2.62 -12.06
C LEU A 55 0.15 4.02 -12.42
N PRO A 56 -0.38 4.23 -13.64
CA PRO A 56 -0.95 5.51 -14.05
C PRO A 56 -2.13 5.96 -13.20
N ARG A 57 -2.97 5.01 -12.75
CA ARG A 57 -4.06 5.26 -11.80
C ARG A 57 -3.54 5.00 -10.40
N TYR A 58 -3.67 5.98 -9.51
CA TYR A 58 -3.21 5.84 -8.13
C TYR A 58 -3.98 6.72 -7.16
N ASN A 59 -3.99 6.34 -5.89
CA ASN A 59 -4.54 7.13 -4.80
C ASN A 59 -3.43 7.65 -3.90
N THR A 60 -3.62 8.85 -3.37
CA THR A 60 -2.65 9.52 -2.49
C THR A 60 -3.23 9.77 -1.11
N LYS A 61 -2.35 9.93 -0.11
CA LYS A 61 -2.73 10.38 1.23
C LYS A 61 -3.04 11.88 1.27
N TYR A 62 -2.32 12.67 0.46
CA TYR A 62 -2.42 14.13 0.39
C TYR A 62 -2.90 14.57 -0.98
N PHE A 63 -3.47 15.78 -1.05
CA PHE A 63 -3.99 16.28 -2.33
C PHE A 63 -2.91 16.30 -3.42
N SER A 64 -3.23 15.71 -4.53
CA SER A 64 -2.49 15.77 -5.79
C SER A 64 -3.47 15.90 -6.96
N PRO A 65 -3.26 16.86 -7.87
CA PRO A 65 -4.09 16.99 -9.06
C PRO A 65 -3.91 15.85 -10.07
N ARG A 66 -2.87 15.00 -9.91
CA ARG A 66 -2.59 13.85 -10.78
C ARG A 66 -3.16 12.55 -10.25
N ALA A 67 -3.45 12.47 -8.97
CA ALA A 67 -4.03 11.29 -8.36
C ALA A 67 -5.50 11.15 -8.71
N GLU A 68 -5.98 9.91 -8.87
CA GLU A 68 -7.39 9.64 -9.13
C GLU A 68 -8.27 10.03 -7.94
N ALA A 69 -7.79 9.82 -6.72
CA ALA A 69 -8.49 10.24 -5.50
C ALA A 69 -7.55 10.39 -4.30
N LEU A 70 -8.09 11.13 -3.33
CA LEU A 70 -7.52 11.28 -2.00
C LEU A 70 -8.06 10.19 -1.07
N ASP A 71 -7.21 9.66 -0.21
CA ASP A 71 -7.53 8.60 0.77
C ASP A 71 -8.18 7.35 0.15
N ALA A 72 -7.37 6.35 -0.13
CA ALA A 72 -7.81 5.08 -0.70
C ALA A 72 -8.95 4.42 0.09
N PHE A 73 -9.00 4.61 1.42
CA PHE A 73 -10.05 4.03 2.27
C PHE A 73 -11.42 4.68 2.13
N SER A 74 -11.53 5.83 1.47
CA SER A 74 -12.81 6.45 1.15
C SER A 74 -13.51 5.82 -0.07
N LEU A 75 -12.83 4.92 -0.78
CA LEU A 75 -13.29 4.36 -2.05
C LEU A 75 -13.70 2.90 -1.93
N ASN A 76 -14.58 2.50 -2.84
CA ASN A 76 -14.85 1.08 -3.11
C ASN A 76 -13.73 0.51 -3.99
N TRP A 77 -13.17 -0.62 -3.59
CA TRP A 77 -12.08 -1.28 -4.33
C TRP A 77 -12.55 -2.43 -5.21
N ALA A 78 -13.84 -2.79 -5.16
CA ALA A 78 -14.38 -3.84 -6.01
C ALA A 78 -14.25 -3.49 -7.50
N GLY A 79 -14.02 -4.49 -8.33
CA GLY A 79 -13.90 -4.33 -9.78
C GLY A 79 -12.52 -3.92 -10.29
N ASP A 80 -11.64 -3.47 -9.42
CA ASP A 80 -10.24 -3.19 -9.74
C ASP A 80 -9.33 -4.38 -9.36
N ASN A 81 -8.25 -4.59 -10.11
CA ASN A 81 -7.13 -5.39 -9.69
C ASN A 81 -6.15 -4.49 -8.92
N ASN A 82 -6.27 -4.51 -7.61
CA ASN A 82 -5.65 -3.52 -6.74
C ASN A 82 -4.21 -3.91 -6.38
N TYR A 83 -3.27 -3.00 -6.64
CA TYR A 83 -1.90 -3.06 -6.15
C TYR A 83 -1.79 -2.24 -4.86
N LEU A 84 -1.25 -2.83 -3.79
CA LEU A 84 -1.16 -2.21 -2.46
C LEU A 84 0.24 -2.32 -1.88
N PHE A 85 0.87 -1.19 -1.61
CA PHE A 85 2.08 -1.14 -0.78
C PHE A 85 1.89 -0.16 0.39
N PRO A 86 1.00 -0.48 1.32
CA PRO A 86 0.68 0.40 2.43
C PRO A 86 1.81 0.47 3.45
N PRO A 87 1.92 1.57 4.21
CA PRO A 87 2.69 1.59 5.44
C PRO A 87 2.32 0.40 6.34
N PRO A 88 3.28 -0.20 7.06
CA PRO A 88 3.04 -1.40 7.88
C PRO A 88 1.91 -1.27 8.91
N SER A 89 1.67 -0.06 9.41
CA SER A 89 0.56 0.24 10.33
C SER A 89 -0.81 0.15 9.66
N LEU A 90 -0.89 0.34 8.35
CA LEU A 90 -2.14 0.32 7.58
C LEU A 90 -2.41 -1.01 6.88
N ALA A 91 -1.43 -1.91 6.80
CA ALA A 91 -1.56 -3.16 6.04
C ALA A 91 -2.75 -4.03 6.50
N GLY A 92 -2.97 -4.16 7.82
CA GLY A 92 -4.12 -4.89 8.36
C GLY A 92 -5.46 -4.23 7.99
N ARG A 93 -5.53 -2.88 8.11
CA ARG A 93 -6.71 -2.11 7.70
C ARG A 93 -6.98 -2.24 6.19
N ALA A 94 -5.93 -2.24 5.37
CA ALA A 94 -6.06 -2.39 3.92
C ALA A 94 -6.65 -3.76 3.53
N MET A 95 -6.15 -4.84 4.12
CA MET A 95 -6.69 -6.18 3.91
C MET A 95 -8.15 -6.30 4.39
N TYR A 96 -8.47 -5.72 5.56
CA TYR A 96 -9.85 -5.69 6.06
C TYR A 96 -10.77 -4.91 5.12
N HIS A 97 -10.34 -3.72 4.67
CA HIS A 97 -11.10 -2.91 3.72
C HIS A 97 -11.38 -3.69 2.41
N ALA A 98 -10.36 -4.35 1.86
CA ALA A 98 -10.54 -5.20 0.69
C ALA A 98 -11.56 -6.34 0.93
N SER A 99 -11.54 -6.95 2.11
CA SER A 99 -12.50 -8.01 2.45
C SER A 99 -13.94 -7.51 2.54
N VAL A 100 -14.15 -6.30 3.05
CA VAL A 100 -15.48 -5.67 3.12
C VAL A 100 -16.05 -5.38 1.73
N TRP A 101 -15.22 -4.98 0.79
CA TRP A 101 -15.63 -4.67 -0.57
C TRP A 101 -15.55 -5.86 -1.54
N GLY A 102 -15.13 -7.04 -1.08
CA GLY A 102 -14.95 -8.20 -1.95
C GLY A 102 -13.91 -7.99 -3.04
N ALA A 103 -12.88 -7.20 -2.75
CA ALA A 103 -11.91 -6.74 -3.74
C ALA A 103 -10.72 -7.69 -3.90
N ASP A 104 -10.26 -7.88 -5.13
CA ASP A 104 -9.02 -8.56 -5.42
C ASP A 104 -7.83 -7.63 -5.14
N ILE A 105 -6.85 -8.10 -4.38
CA ILE A 105 -5.67 -7.31 -4.03
C ILE A 105 -4.38 -8.10 -4.18
N THR A 106 -3.31 -7.40 -4.52
CA THR A 106 -1.93 -7.84 -4.33
C THR A 106 -1.29 -6.91 -3.32
N ILE A 107 -0.95 -7.43 -2.14
CA ILE A 107 -0.37 -6.63 -1.06
C ILE A 107 1.10 -6.94 -0.87
N MET A 108 1.93 -5.90 -0.88
CA MET A 108 3.34 -5.97 -0.52
C MET A 108 3.52 -5.67 0.96
N TYR A 109 4.41 -6.41 1.59
CA TYR A 109 4.71 -6.25 3.01
C TYR A 109 6.12 -6.74 3.37
N MET A 110 6.61 -6.23 4.51
CA MET A 110 7.83 -6.76 5.16
C MET A 110 7.48 -7.98 6.00
N GLN A 111 8.26 -9.04 5.92
CA GLN A 111 8.05 -10.21 6.79
C GLN A 111 8.49 -9.92 8.24
N TRP A 112 7.73 -9.11 8.93
CA TRP A 112 7.94 -8.80 10.35
C TRP A 112 6.93 -9.55 11.21
N PHE A 113 7.29 -10.72 11.67
CA PHE A 113 6.39 -11.69 12.35
C PHE A 113 5.62 -11.12 13.56
N SER A 114 6.17 -10.11 14.24
CA SER A 114 5.53 -9.46 15.39
C SER A 114 4.46 -8.44 15.00
N ARG A 115 4.32 -8.10 13.73
CA ARG A 115 3.37 -7.08 13.31
C ARG A 115 1.94 -7.64 13.19
N PRO A 116 0.92 -6.86 13.59
CA PRO A 116 -0.48 -7.31 13.58
C PRO A 116 -0.98 -7.78 12.21
N TYR A 117 -0.53 -7.18 11.12
CA TYR A 117 -0.96 -7.59 9.77
C TYR A 117 -0.58 -9.03 9.40
N MET A 118 0.45 -9.61 10.03
CA MET A 118 0.80 -11.01 9.83
C MET A 118 -0.32 -11.97 10.34
N GLN A 119 -1.10 -11.55 11.32
CA GLN A 119 -2.26 -12.33 11.78
C GLN A 119 -3.39 -12.32 10.75
N PHE A 120 -3.59 -11.19 10.05
CA PHE A 120 -4.56 -11.11 8.95
C PHE A 120 -4.15 -12.02 7.78
N LEU A 121 -2.88 -12.06 7.41
CA LEU A 121 -2.39 -12.96 6.37
C LEU A 121 -2.64 -14.42 6.74
N ARG A 122 -2.30 -14.85 7.95
CA ARG A 122 -2.55 -16.22 8.44
C ARG A 122 -4.03 -16.56 8.47
N LYS A 123 -4.88 -15.61 8.90
CA LYS A 123 -6.34 -15.77 8.89
C LYS A 123 -6.83 -16.00 7.46
N TYR A 124 -6.45 -15.14 6.51
CA TYR A 124 -6.89 -15.26 5.13
C TYR A 124 -6.29 -16.47 4.40
N GLU A 125 -5.11 -16.93 4.80
CA GLU A 125 -4.55 -18.19 4.35
C GLU A 125 -5.41 -19.38 4.85
N SER A 126 -5.78 -19.42 6.13
CA SER A 126 -6.63 -20.46 6.69
C SER A 126 -8.05 -20.46 6.13
N GLU A 127 -8.54 -19.33 5.65
CA GLU A 127 -9.83 -19.18 4.98
C GLU A 127 -9.77 -19.46 3.47
N GLY A 128 -8.59 -19.80 2.92
CA GLY A 128 -8.39 -20.05 1.48
C GLY A 128 -8.49 -18.79 0.61
N LYS A 129 -8.42 -17.60 1.20
CA LYS A 129 -8.49 -16.32 0.50
C LYS A 129 -7.12 -15.81 0.03
N LEU A 130 -6.06 -16.22 0.69
CA LEU A 130 -4.69 -16.02 0.23
C LEU A 130 -4.37 -17.10 -0.80
N LEU A 131 -4.27 -16.71 -2.07
CA LEU A 131 -4.09 -17.65 -3.19
C LEU A 131 -2.63 -18.01 -3.42
N ASP A 132 -1.75 -17.04 -3.26
CA ASP A 132 -0.35 -17.20 -3.59
C ASP A 132 0.51 -16.11 -2.94
N SER A 133 1.77 -16.43 -2.68
CA SER A 133 2.76 -15.50 -2.12
C SER A 133 4.10 -15.67 -2.81
N VAL A 134 4.76 -14.57 -3.11
CA VAL A 134 6.09 -14.57 -3.73
C VAL A 134 7.08 -13.79 -2.86
N TYR A 135 8.25 -14.36 -2.68
CA TYR A 135 9.39 -13.67 -2.10
C TYR A 135 10.04 -12.79 -3.16
N LEU A 136 10.13 -11.49 -2.92
CA LEU A 136 10.70 -10.54 -3.87
C LEU A 136 12.20 -10.33 -3.64
N GLY A 137 12.64 -10.37 -2.40
CA GLY A 137 14.04 -10.14 -2.04
C GLY A 137 14.21 -9.42 -0.71
N HIS A 138 15.46 -9.07 -0.41
CA HIS A 138 15.76 -8.21 0.72
C HIS A 138 15.45 -6.75 0.37
N ALA A 139 14.96 -5.97 1.33
CA ALA A 139 14.44 -4.62 1.10
C ALA A 139 15.44 -3.68 0.41
N ASP A 140 16.72 -3.77 0.74
CA ASP A 140 17.80 -2.98 0.12
C ASP A 140 18.03 -3.24 -1.37
N ARG A 141 17.51 -4.37 -1.90
CA ARG A 141 17.63 -4.74 -3.31
C ARG A 141 16.38 -4.51 -4.13
N VAL A 142 15.22 -4.55 -3.48
CA VAL A 142 13.92 -4.51 -4.17
C VAL A 142 13.12 -3.24 -3.90
N LEU A 143 13.59 -2.37 -3.00
CA LEU A 143 12.99 -1.08 -2.72
C LEU A 143 13.90 0.06 -3.15
N GLU A 144 13.29 1.16 -3.55
CA GLU A 144 13.98 2.40 -3.93
C GLU A 144 13.20 3.63 -3.49
N TYR A 145 13.94 4.74 -3.30
CA TYR A 145 13.36 6.09 -3.30
C TYR A 145 13.54 6.69 -4.69
N ARG A 146 12.47 7.15 -5.32
CA ARG A 146 12.54 7.77 -6.65
C ARG A 146 12.91 9.24 -6.63
N ASP A 147 12.82 9.91 -5.50
CA ASP A 147 13.20 11.30 -5.37
C ASP A 147 14.64 11.44 -4.86
N SER A 148 15.54 11.86 -5.75
CA SER A 148 16.94 12.12 -5.43
C SER A 148 17.15 13.35 -4.55
N LEU A 149 16.22 14.31 -4.51
CA LEU A 149 16.32 15.52 -3.68
C LEU A 149 15.99 15.20 -2.22
N SER A 150 15.11 14.25 -1.98
CA SER A 150 14.80 13.76 -0.63
C SER A 150 15.92 12.87 -0.08
N CYS A 151 16.64 12.14 -0.93
CA CYS A 151 17.78 11.30 -0.53
C CYS A 151 18.99 12.09 -0.07
N ALA A 152 19.26 13.27 -0.66
CA ALA A 152 20.51 14.01 -0.42
C ALA A 152 20.56 14.73 0.95
N ASN A 153 19.44 15.04 1.56
CA ASN A 153 19.37 15.91 2.76
C ASN A 153 18.85 15.24 4.03
N SER A 154 18.47 13.96 4.02
CA SER A 154 17.90 13.30 5.18
C SER A 154 18.85 12.28 5.81
N ARG A 155 19.35 12.59 7.00
CA ARG A 155 20.05 11.65 7.89
C ARG A 155 19.18 10.46 8.33
N TYR A 156 17.93 10.39 7.90
CA TYR A 156 16.90 9.47 8.40
C TYR A 156 16.26 8.59 7.33
N GLN A 157 16.68 8.70 6.06
CA GLN A 157 16.12 7.88 4.99
C GLN A 157 16.88 6.56 4.87
N HIS A 158 16.54 5.63 5.75
CA HIS A 158 16.96 4.25 5.58
C HIS A 158 15.78 3.42 5.10
N LEU A 159 15.98 2.70 4.02
CA LEU A 159 15.03 1.66 3.61
C LEU A 159 14.78 0.70 4.78
N PRO A 160 13.57 0.20 4.95
CA PRO A 160 13.25 -0.75 6.00
C PRO A 160 14.14 -1.99 5.86
N ARG A 161 14.48 -2.62 6.98
CA ARG A 161 15.25 -3.86 6.97
C ARG A 161 14.32 -5.07 6.92
N GLY A 162 14.71 -6.09 6.18
CA GLY A 162 13.99 -7.36 6.15
C GLY A 162 13.64 -7.85 4.75
N HIS A 163 12.85 -8.89 4.73
CA HIS A 163 12.42 -9.56 3.51
C HIS A 163 11.09 -9.00 3.03
N VAL A 164 10.99 -8.74 1.73
CA VAL A 164 9.78 -8.22 1.08
C VAL A 164 9.06 -9.36 0.39
N TYR A 165 7.77 -9.44 0.65
CA TYR A 165 6.86 -10.39 0.01
C TYR A 165 5.71 -9.66 -0.66
N ALA A 166 5.16 -10.29 -1.69
CA ALA A 166 3.87 -9.94 -2.26
C ALA A 166 2.92 -11.13 -2.10
N SER A 167 1.69 -10.87 -1.65
CA SER A 167 0.65 -11.89 -1.53
C SER A 167 -0.59 -11.48 -2.30
N ARG A 168 -1.13 -12.45 -3.07
CA ARG A 168 -2.38 -12.31 -3.80
C ARG A 168 -3.53 -12.79 -2.93
N LEU A 169 -4.48 -11.89 -2.64
CA LEU A 169 -5.72 -12.23 -1.92
C LEU A 169 -6.92 -11.95 -2.81
N LYS A 170 -7.90 -12.83 -2.73
CA LYS A 170 -9.20 -12.68 -3.38
C LYS A 170 -10.32 -12.73 -2.35
N PHE A 171 -11.12 -11.67 -2.34
CA PHE A 171 -12.30 -11.54 -1.51
C PHE A 171 -13.54 -11.52 -2.40
N GLY A 172 -13.85 -12.67 -3.00
CA GLY A 172 -15.02 -12.79 -3.89
C GLY A 172 -16.33 -12.53 -3.14
N TRP A 173 -17.34 -12.02 -3.86
CA TRP A 173 -18.71 -12.02 -3.43
C TRP A 173 -19.43 -13.15 -4.19
N LEU A 174 -20.10 -14.03 -3.47
CA LEU A 174 -21.06 -14.97 -4.07
C LEU A 174 -22.48 -14.45 -3.82
N MET A 175 -23.31 -14.54 -4.85
CA MET A 175 -24.73 -14.33 -4.69
C MET A 175 -25.35 -15.61 -4.14
N HIS A 176 -25.84 -15.56 -2.91
CA HIS A 176 -26.59 -16.64 -2.27
C HIS A 176 -27.96 -16.11 -1.85
N ASP A 177 -29.04 -16.76 -2.31
CA ASP A 177 -30.43 -16.40 -2.03
C ASP A 177 -30.77 -14.90 -2.27
N GLY A 178 -30.26 -14.33 -3.37
CA GLY A 178 -30.50 -12.94 -3.73
C GLY A 178 -29.76 -11.90 -2.89
N ARG A 179 -28.81 -12.34 -2.04
CA ARG A 179 -27.91 -11.47 -1.27
C ARG A 179 -26.45 -11.72 -1.63
N TRP A 180 -25.68 -10.65 -1.71
CA TRP A 180 -24.23 -10.74 -1.85
C TRP A 180 -23.61 -11.11 -0.51
N ILE A 181 -22.89 -12.22 -0.46
CA ILE A 181 -22.10 -12.64 0.70
C ILE A 181 -20.62 -12.69 0.32
N ALA A 182 -19.76 -12.17 1.21
CA ALA A 182 -18.31 -12.34 1.07
C ALA A 182 -17.96 -13.82 1.26
N VAL A 183 -17.16 -14.37 0.35
CA VAL A 183 -16.71 -15.77 0.37
C VAL A 183 -15.30 -15.85 0.88
#